data_d95cca24496b6299b5a94134d4f6ea2b
#
_entry.id   d95cca24496b6299b5a94134d4f6ea2b
#
_cell.length_a   1.000
_cell.length_b   1.000
_cell.length_c   1.000
_cell.angle_alpha   90.00
_cell.angle_beta   90.00
_cell.angle_gamma   90.00
#
_symmetry.space_group_name_H-M   'P 1'
#
loop_
_entity.id
_entity.type
_entity.pdbx_description
1 polymer ?
#
loop_
_entity_poly.entity_id
_entity_poly.type
_entity_poly.pdbx_seq_one_letter_code
_entity_poly.pdbx_strand_id
1 'polypeptide(L)'
;MNGKAYDYMDWPGIEAIIYGEEVSPKDIMAPRLTPDGILLQGFFPEAEKAEAVIEKKAYSMEKEDEAGYFAVLVPGRKIPSYSFRVTKNGETKEFEDPYAFSGQMTEEEEKAFCAGVYYHAYEKMGAHVMTIDGTEGTSFAVWAPNAVSVSVVGDFNGWDGRGHLMHRRPMSGIFELFIPGVKKGDLYKYEIRIRGG
;
A
#
# COMPACT_ATOMS: atom_id res chain seq x y z
N MET A 1 -14.90 -9.29 21.37
CA MET A 1 -16.02 -9.00 20.43
C MET A 1 -15.34 -8.51 19.18
N ASN A 2 -15.34 -9.32 18.12
CA ASN A 2 -14.82 -8.86 16.85
C ASN A 2 -15.66 -7.66 16.42
N GLY A 3 -15.00 -6.54 16.18
CA GLY A 3 -15.67 -5.32 15.81
C GLY A 3 -16.32 -5.47 14.43
N LYS A 4 -17.20 -4.55 14.07
CA LYS A 4 -17.85 -4.50 12.75
C LYS A 4 -16.86 -4.46 11.56
N ALA A 5 -15.57 -4.11 11.78
CA ALA A 5 -14.54 -4.13 10.76
C ALA A 5 -14.33 -5.53 10.20
N TYR A 6 -14.25 -6.52 11.06
CA TYR A 6 -14.04 -7.92 10.72
C TYR A 6 -15.02 -8.46 9.65
N ASP A 7 -16.28 -8.04 9.69
CA ASP A 7 -17.33 -8.51 8.78
C ASP A 7 -17.12 -8.02 7.32
N TYR A 8 -16.29 -7.01 7.13
CA TYR A 8 -15.98 -6.40 5.83
C TYR A 8 -14.59 -6.76 5.29
N MET A 9 -13.83 -7.57 6.01
CA MET A 9 -12.46 -7.92 5.65
C MET A 9 -12.41 -9.08 4.66
N ASP A 10 -11.50 -8.99 3.70
CA ASP A 10 -11.20 -10.07 2.76
C ASP A 10 -10.06 -10.94 3.30
N TRP A 11 -10.41 -11.93 4.09
CA TRP A 11 -9.44 -12.77 4.78
C TRP A 11 -8.47 -13.52 3.85
N PRO A 12 -8.89 -14.12 2.72
CA PRO A 12 -7.95 -14.73 1.79
C PRO A 12 -6.91 -13.74 1.24
N GLY A 13 -7.33 -12.52 0.88
CA GLY A 13 -6.43 -11.47 0.43
C GLY A 13 -5.50 -10.97 1.54
N ILE A 14 -6.01 -10.85 2.77
CA ILE A 14 -5.21 -10.48 3.95
C ILE A 14 -4.13 -11.52 4.24
N GLU A 15 -4.46 -12.80 4.18
CA GLU A 15 -3.49 -13.89 4.34
C GLU A 15 -2.39 -13.79 3.26
N ALA A 16 -2.76 -13.54 2.00
CA ALA A 16 -1.79 -13.34 0.92
C ALA A 16 -0.88 -12.11 1.16
N ILE A 17 -1.40 -11.02 1.76
CA ILE A 17 -0.58 -9.86 2.18
C ILE A 17 0.41 -10.25 3.27
N ILE A 18 -0.04 -10.95 4.31
CA ILE A 18 0.81 -11.38 5.43
C ILE A 18 1.98 -12.23 4.94
N TYR A 19 1.74 -13.11 3.97
CA TYR A 19 2.79 -13.93 3.36
C TYR A 19 3.58 -13.23 2.25
N GLY A 20 3.18 -12.00 1.87
CA GLY A 20 3.84 -11.22 0.82
C GLY A 20 3.62 -11.79 -0.58
N GLU A 21 2.46 -12.39 -0.84
CA GLU A 21 2.10 -13.06 -2.09
C GLU A 21 0.97 -12.34 -2.87
N GLU A 22 0.39 -11.27 -2.30
CA GLU A 22 -0.70 -10.52 -2.94
C GLU A 22 -0.18 -9.69 -4.12
N VAL A 23 -0.84 -9.81 -5.26
CA VAL A 23 -0.52 -9.08 -6.50
C VAL A 23 -1.36 -7.81 -6.67
N SER A 24 -2.47 -7.72 -5.95
CA SER A 24 -3.42 -6.60 -6.00
C SER A 24 -3.66 -6.03 -4.60
N PRO A 25 -2.61 -5.70 -3.83
CA PRO A 25 -2.73 -5.30 -2.44
C PRO A 25 -3.64 -4.08 -2.26
N LYS A 26 -3.73 -3.22 -3.25
CA LYS A 26 -4.63 -2.06 -3.22
C LYS A 26 -6.10 -2.47 -3.15
N ASP A 27 -6.51 -3.55 -3.82
CA ASP A 27 -7.90 -4.03 -3.79
C ASP A 27 -8.30 -4.49 -2.39
N ILE A 28 -7.32 -4.94 -1.59
CA ILE A 28 -7.51 -5.37 -0.21
C ILE A 28 -7.35 -4.20 0.77
N MET A 29 -6.24 -3.46 0.66
CA MET A 29 -5.77 -2.49 1.66
C MET A 29 -6.37 -1.09 1.51
N ALA A 30 -6.78 -0.69 0.30
CA ALA A 30 -7.30 0.66 0.08
C ALA A 30 -8.51 0.97 0.96
N PRO A 31 -8.67 2.24 1.39
CA PRO A 31 -9.82 2.66 2.16
C PRO A 31 -11.12 2.43 1.37
N ARG A 32 -12.15 1.90 2.00
CA ARG A 32 -13.43 1.64 1.31
C ARG A 32 -14.65 1.98 2.14
N LEU A 33 -15.69 2.40 1.45
CA LEU A 33 -16.99 2.65 2.04
C LEU A 33 -17.71 1.33 2.28
N THR A 34 -18.31 1.20 3.47
CA THR A 34 -19.20 0.10 3.85
C THR A 34 -20.54 0.66 4.28
N PRO A 35 -21.59 -0.16 4.43
CA PRO A 35 -22.87 0.29 4.97
C PRO A 35 -22.77 0.91 6.37
N ASP A 36 -21.80 0.48 7.17
CA ASP A 36 -21.62 0.88 8.58
C ASP A 36 -20.56 1.98 8.77
N GLY A 37 -19.87 2.40 7.71
CA GLY A 37 -18.85 3.43 7.79
C GLY A 37 -17.70 3.24 6.79
N ILE A 38 -16.52 3.74 7.12
CA ILE A 38 -15.31 3.66 6.29
C ILE A 38 -14.38 2.64 6.93
N LEU A 39 -14.06 1.58 6.19
CA LEU A 39 -13.05 0.62 6.60
C LEU A 39 -11.68 1.17 6.26
N LEU A 40 -10.84 1.33 7.28
CA LEU A 40 -9.41 1.62 7.19
C LEU A 40 -8.64 0.44 7.74
N GLN A 41 -7.63 -0.02 6.99
CA GLN A 41 -6.87 -1.20 7.36
C GLN A 41 -5.42 -1.05 6.92
N GLY A 42 -4.50 -1.72 7.61
CA GLY A 42 -3.08 -1.64 7.34
C GLY A 42 -2.32 -2.84 7.91
N PHE A 43 -1.22 -3.16 7.25
CA PHE A 43 -0.31 -4.21 7.70
C PHE A 43 0.97 -3.57 8.25
N PHE A 44 1.15 -3.66 9.56
CA PHE A 44 2.25 -3.08 10.31
C PHE A 44 2.96 -4.15 11.13
N PRO A 45 3.86 -4.92 10.52
CA PRO A 45 4.58 -5.98 11.20
C PRO A 45 5.28 -5.49 12.47
N GLU A 46 5.13 -6.27 13.56
CA GLU A 46 5.72 -6.00 14.88
C GLU A 46 5.18 -4.71 15.55
N ALA A 47 4.11 -4.10 15.03
CA ALA A 47 3.49 -2.97 15.71
C ALA A 47 2.80 -3.40 17.00
N GLU A 48 3.00 -2.60 18.05
CA GLU A 48 2.33 -2.75 19.34
C GLU A 48 0.94 -2.12 19.32
N LYS A 49 0.81 -1.02 18.56
CA LYS A 49 -0.42 -0.24 18.46
C LYS A 49 -0.48 0.45 17.10
N ALA A 50 -1.69 0.57 16.56
CA ALA A 50 -1.98 1.39 15.39
C ALA A 50 -3.24 2.23 15.62
N GLU A 51 -3.25 3.43 15.04
CA GLU A 51 -4.37 4.37 15.06
C GLU A 51 -4.54 4.97 13.67
N ALA A 52 -5.79 5.15 13.23
CA ALA A 52 -6.12 5.98 12.06
C ALA A 52 -6.42 7.40 12.55
N VAL A 53 -5.75 8.39 11.98
CA VAL A 53 -5.89 9.80 12.36
C VAL A 53 -6.61 10.55 11.26
N ILE A 54 -7.78 11.12 11.57
CA ILE A 54 -8.63 11.89 10.67
C ILE A 54 -8.89 13.26 11.33
N GLU A 55 -8.54 14.35 10.67
CA GLU A 55 -8.78 15.72 11.20
C GLU A 55 -8.34 15.89 12.67
N LYS A 56 -7.15 15.35 13.02
CA LYS A 56 -6.57 15.35 14.38
C LYS A 56 -7.26 14.42 15.40
N LYS A 57 -8.32 13.70 15.02
CA LYS A 57 -8.95 12.69 15.85
C LYS A 57 -8.34 11.32 15.56
N ALA A 58 -7.83 10.68 16.61
CA ALA A 58 -7.29 9.33 16.50
C ALA A 58 -8.39 8.28 16.79
N TYR A 59 -8.43 7.28 15.93
CA TYR A 59 -9.28 6.10 16.07
C TYR A 59 -8.38 4.89 16.27
N SER A 60 -8.48 4.23 17.42
CA SER A 60 -7.70 3.02 17.69
C SER A 60 -8.07 1.92 16.71
N MET A 61 -7.09 1.29 16.11
CA MET A 61 -7.27 0.14 15.25
C MET A 61 -7.17 -1.16 16.06
N GLU A 62 -8.01 -2.12 15.75
CA GLU A 62 -7.94 -3.46 16.35
C GLU A 62 -6.89 -4.28 15.59
N LYS A 63 -6.06 -5.03 16.34
CA LYS A 63 -5.12 -5.98 15.77
C LYS A 63 -5.89 -7.25 15.43
N GLU A 64 -6.15 -7.46 14.16
CA GLU A 64 -6.99 -8.55 13.66
C GLU A 64 -6.19 -9.84 13.41
N ASP A 65 -4.87 -9.71 13.23
CA ASP A 65 -3.96 -10.84 13.07
C ASP A 65 -2.63 -10.60 13.81
N GLU A 66 -2.08 -11.66 14.39
CA GLU A 66 -0.84 -11.61 15.17
C GLU A 66 0.39 -11.16 14.35
N ALA A 67 0.38 -11.37 13.03
CA ALA A 67 1.43 -10.89 12.14
C ALA A 67 1.48 -9.35 12.03
N GLY A 68 0.44 -8.65 12.53
CA GLY A 68 0.38 -7.20 12.53
C GLY A 68 -0.59 -6.60 11.53
N TYR A 69 -1.68 -7.29 11.23
CA TYR A 69 -2.78 -6.72 10.45
C TYR A 69 -3.74 -5.98 11.37
N PHE A 70 -4.01 -4.71 11.06
CA PHE A 70 -4.86 -3.83 11.85
C PHE A 70 -6.00 -3.28 11.02
N ALA A 71 -7.18 -3.14 11.64
CA ALA A 71 -8.34 -2.56 11.00
C ALA A 71 -9.16 -1.70 11.96
N VAL A 72 -9.91 -0.74 11.40
CA VAL A 72 -10.90 0.05 12.13
C VAL A 72 -12.05 0.45 11.20
N LEU A 73 -13.25 0.47 11.72
CA LEU A 73 -14.41 1.05 11.06
C LEU A 73 -14.70 2.42 11.66
N VAL A 74 -14.50 3.47 10.87
CA VAL A 74 -14.73 4.86 11.31
C VAL A 74 -16.03 5.41 10.72
N PRO A 75 -16.76 6.27 11.46
CA PRO A 75 -17.98 6.88 10.94
C PRO A 75 -17.68 7.77 9.73
N GLY A 76 -18.51 7.67 8.69
CA GLY A 76 -18.39 8.53 7.51
C GLY A 76 -19.10 7.94 6.30
N ARG A 77 -19.33 8.80 5.30
CA ARG A 77 -19.92 8.44 4.00
C ARG A 77 -19.06 8.85 2.82
N LYS A 78 -17.89 9.44 3.09
CA LYS A 78 -16.89 9.84 2.11
C LYS A 78 -15.53 9.55 2.73
N ILE A 79 -14.62 8.97 1.97
CA ILE A 79 -13.25 8.71 2.40
C ILE A 79 -12.54 10.05 2.61
N PRO A 80 -12.12 10.37 3.85
CA PRO A 80 -11.38 11.60 4.15
C PRO A 80 -9.89 11.42 3.85
N SER A 81 -9.13 12.51 3.94
CA SER A 81 -7.68 12.40 4.13
C SER A 81 -7.40 11.87 5.54
N TYR A 82 -6.49 10.94 5.65
CA TYR A 82 -6.10 10.32 6.93
C TYR A 82 -4.63 9.89 6.90
N SER A 83 -4.08 9.68 8.07
CA SER A 83 -2.77 9.07 8.29
C SER A 83 -2.90 7.87 9.23
N PHE A 84 -1.90 7.01 9.21
CA PHE A 84 -1.72 5.99 10.24
C PHE A 84 -0.67 6.46 11.24
N ARG A 85 -0.96 6.26 12.52
CA ARG A 85 -0.02 6.45 13.61
C ARG A 85 0.28 5.09 14.22
N VAL A 86 1.52 4.64 14.05
CA VAL A 86 1.95 3.29 14.41
C VAL A 86 3.05 3.36 15.46
N THR A 87 2.89 2.59 16.53
CA THR A 87 3.90 2.44 17.59
C THR A 87 4.57 1.09 17.48
N LYS A 88 5.90 1.09 17.35
CA LYS A 88 6.75 -0.09 17.27
C LYS A 88 8.02 0.16 18.10
N ASN A 89 8.39 -0.79 18.98
CA ASN A 89 9.54 -0.68 19.88
C ASN A 89 9.56 0.61 20.72
N GLY A 90 8.38 1.09 21.13
CA GLY A 90 8.23 2.32 21.90
C GLY A 90 8.35 3.62 21.07
N GLU A 91 8.68 3.54 19.78
CA GLU A 91 8.69 4.67 18.86
C GLU A 91 7.35 4.80 18.13
N THR A 92 6.85 6.02 18.00
CA THR A 92 5.62 6.31 17.28
C THR A 92 5.92 7.10 16.01
N LYS A 93 5.46 6.61 14.87
CA LYS A 93 5.55 7.28 13.57
C LYS A 93 4.16 7.53 13.01
N GLU A 94 4.00 8.65 12.29
CA GLU A 94 2.78 8.99 11.57
C GLU A 94 3.12 9.16 10.09
N PHE A 95 2.30 8.54 9.23
CA PHE A 95 2.49 8.52 7.77
C PHE A 95 1.15 8.31 7.07
N GLU A 96 1.02 8.81 5.85
CA GLU A 96 -0.14 8.57 4.99
C GLU A 96 -0.12 7.14 4.44
N ASP A 97 -1.31 6.59 4.19
CA ASP A 97 -1.48 5.24 3.64
C ASP A 97 -1.06 5.18 2.16
N PRO A 98 -0.05 4.38 1.79
CA PRO A 98 0.35 4.23 0.39
C PRO A 98 -0.77 3.74 -0.53
N TYR A 99 -1.70 2.94 -0.01
CA TYR A 99 -2.79 2.36 -0.78
C TYR A 99 -3.98 3.30 -0.99
N ALA A 100 -3.99 4.47 -0.33
CA ALA A 100 -4.96 5.52 -0.59
C ALA A 100 -4.70 6.26 -1.91
N PHE A 101 -3.49 6.16 -2.48
CA PHE A 101 -3.09 6.85 -3.70
C PHE A 101 -3.28 5.98 -4.95
N SER A 102 -3.54 6.64 -6.09
CA SER A 102 -3.64 5.97 -7.38
C SER A 102 -2.26 5.76 -8.00
N GLY A 103 -2.13 4.67 -8.78
CA GLY A 103 -0.98 4.48 -9.65
C GLY A 103 -0.88 5.59 -10.71
N GLN A 104 0.33 5.77 -11.24
CA GLN A 104 0.62 6.89 -12.14
C GLN A 104 0.50 6.56 -13.62
N MET A 105 0.45 5.30 -13.98
CA MET A 105 0.24 4.86 -15.36
C MET A 105 -1.25 4.80 -15.69
N THR A 106 -1.66 5.49 -16.74
CA THR A 106 -3.04 5.41 -17.23
C THR A 106 -3.29 4.12 -18.01
N GLU A 107 -4.56 3.79 -18.30
CA GLU A 107 -4.89 2.61 -19.12
C GLU A 107 -4.39 2.76 -20.55
N GLU A 108 -4.42 3.96 -21.12
CA GLU A 108 -3.91 4.25 -22.46
C GLU A 108 -2.40 4.07 -22.54
N GLU A 109 -1.66 4.54 -21.53
CA GLU A 109 -0.21 4.34 -21.42
C GLU A 109 0.12 2.85 -21.29
N GLU A 110 -0.65 2.09 -20.49
CA GLU A 110 -0.46 0.64 -20.35
C GLU A 110 -0.71 -0.09 -21.67
N LYS A 111 -1.78 0.26 -22.40
CA LYS A 111 -2.06 -0.29 -23.74
C LYS A 111 -0.92 0.02 -24.72
N ALA A 112 -0.41 1.25 -24.71
CA ALA A 112 0.71 1.66 -25.54
C ALA A 112 1.99 0.91 -25.17
N PHE A 113 2.23 0.67 -23.88
CA PHE A 113 3.35 -0.14 -23.39
C PHE A 113 3.27 -1.57 -23.90
N CYS A 114 2.11 -2.22 -23.77
CA CYS A 114 1.88 -3.59 -24.27
C CYS A 114 2.03 -3.69 -25.78
N ALA A 115 1.67 -2.65 -26.52
CA ALA A 115 1.84 -2.55 -27.97
C ALA A 115 3.29 -2.23 -28.41
N GLY A 116 4.22 -1.95 -27.46
CA GLY A 116 5.60 -1.60 -27.74
C GLY A 116 5.81 -0.21 -28.32
N VAL A 117 4.84 0.70 -28.17
CA VAL A 117 4.87 2.06 -28.73
C VAL A 117 4.86 3.16 -27.65
N TYR A 118 5.02 2.79 -26.39
CA TYR A 118 5.14 3.77 -25.30
C TYR A 118 6.57 4.25 -25.12
N TYR A 119 6.97 5.24 -25.92
CA TYR A 119 8.36 5.76 -25.96
C TYR A 119 8.76 6.58 -24.74
N HIS A 120 7.78 7.01 -23.92
CA HIS A 120 7.98 7.78 -22.69
C HIS A 120 7.93 6.91 -21.42
N ALA A 121 8.10 5.59 -21.56
CA ALA A 121 8.05 4.67 -20.42
C ALA A 121 9.03 5.07 -19.29
N TYR A 122 10.17 5.66 -19.60
CA TYR A 122 11.17 6.13 -18.64
C TYR A 122 10.66 7.23 -17.69
N GLU A 123 9.59 7.95 -18.06
CA GLU A 123 8.96 8.98 -17.23
C GLU A 123 8.11 8.36 -16.09
N LYS A 124 7.76 7.09 -16.23
CA LYS A 124 6.92 6.35 -15.24
C LYS A 124 7.70 5.23 -14.57
N MET A 125 8.56 4.53 -15.31
CA MET A 125 9.30 3.38 -14.80
C MET A 125 10.47 3.81 -13.91
N GLY A 126 10.70 3.04 -12.84
CA GLY A 126 11.71 3.35 -11.85
C GLY A 126 11.13 4.07 -10.63
N ALA A 127 11.87 5.03 -10.08
CA ALA A 127 11.47 5.82 -8.91
C ALA A 127 11.43 7.31 -9.24
N HIS A 128 10.28 7.93 -9.10
CA HIS A 128 10.06 9.35 -9.40
C HIS A 128 9.49 10.07 -8.18
N VAL A 129 10.26 11.02 -7.64
CA VAL A 129 9.78 11.92 -6.58
C VAL A 129 8.73 12.86 -7.16
N MET A 130 7.58 12.91 -6.52
CA MET A 130 6.44 13.72 -6.96
C MET A 130 5.50 14.07 -5.81
N THR A 131 4.54 14.94 -6.12
CA THR A 131 3.45 15.27 -5.20
C THR A 131 2.13 14.77 -5.79
N ILE A 132 1.38 13.96 -5.03
CA ILE A 132 0.05 13.48 -5.39
C ILE A 132 -0.94 13.94 -4.34
N ASP A 133 -2.01 14.62 -4.75
CA ASP A 133 -3.05 15.15 -3.85
C ASP A 133 -2.51 15.98 -2.67
N GLY A 134 -1.39 16.70 -2.90
CA GLY A 134 -0.73 17.53 -1.89
C GLY A 134 0.26 16.79 -1.00
N THR A 135 0.42 15.49 -1.15
CA THR A 135 1.36 14.66 -0.40
C THR A 135 2.62 14.41 -1.20
N GLU A 136 3.78 14.79 -0.64
CA GLU A 136 5.08 14.49 -1.23
C GLU A 136 5.48 13.04 -0.99
N GLY A 137 6.05 12.40 -2.01
CA GLY A 137 6.49 11.01 -1.93
C GLY A 137 7.21 10.55 -3.20
N THR A 138 7.40 9.26 -3.32
CA THR A 138 8.02 8.65 -4.50
C THR A 138 7.09 7.61 -5.12
N SER A 139 6.84 7.74 -6.43
CA SER A 139 6.16 6.73 -7.23
C SER A 139 7.19 5.73 -7.73
N PHE A 140 6.92 4.45 -7.48
CA PHE A 140 7.73 3.33 -7.93
C PHE A 140 6.96 2.53 -8.98
N ALA A 141 7.64 2.18 -10.07
CA ALA A 141 7.08 1.30 -11.09
C ALA A 141 8.16 0.38 -11.64
N VAL A 142 7.86 -0.91 -11.77
CA VAL A 142 8.78 -1.91 -12.33
C VAL A 142 8.03 -2.92 -13.19
N TRP A 143 8.62 -3.29 -14.33
CA TRP A 143 8.08 -4.34 -15.19
C TRP A 143 8.63 -5.70 -14.77
N ALA A 144 7.77 -6.54 -14.25
CA ALA A 144 8.11 -7.86 -13.75
C ALA A 144 6.99 -8.87 -14.07
N PRO A 145 6.73 -9.16 -15.36
CA PRO A 145 5.54 -9.90 -15.80
C PRO A 145 5.47 -11.33 -15.23
N ASN A 146 6.60 -11.91 -14.87
CA ASN A 146 6.70 -13.27 -14.32
C ASN A 146 6.75 -13.30 -12.78
N ALA A 147 6.70 -12.15 -12.12
CA ALA A 147 6.71 -12.09 -10.67
C ALA A 147 5.37 -12.58 -10.08
N VAL A 148 5.46 -13.28 -8.95
CA VAL A 148 4.31 -13.59 -8.09
C VAL A 148 3.90 -12.35 -7.32
N SER A 149 4.89 -11.63 -6.77
CA SER A 149 4.68 -10.34 -6.10
C SER A 149 5.94 -9.49 -6.19
N VAL A 150 5.78 -8.18 -6.02
CA VAL A 150 6.88 -7.23 -5.95
C VAL A 150 6.61 -6.29 -4.77
N SER A 151 7.64 -5.96 -4.02
CA SER A 151 7.58 -4.93 -2.99
C SER A 151 8.76 -3.96 -3.09
N VAL A 152 8.59 -2.79 -2.48
CA VAL A 152 9.67 -1.81 -2.30
C VAL A 152 10.22 -1.94 -0.91
N VAL A 153 11.53 -2.12 -0.78
CA VAL A 153 12.25 -2.21 0.50
C VAL A 153 13.28 -1.11 0.61
N GLY A 154 13.51 -0.61 1.81
CA GLY A 154 14.48 0.44 2.09
C GLY A 154 14.56 0.77 3.58
N ASP A 155 15.36 1.79 3.92
CA ASP A 155 15.49 2.23 5.32
C ASP A 155 14.16 2.71 5.91
N PHE A 156 13.27 3.26 5.06
CA PHE A 156 11.96 3.78 5.46
C PHE A 156 11.00 2.69 6.01
N ASN A 157 11.21 1.41 5.65
CA ASN A 157 10.41 0.29 6.15
C ASN A 157 11.25 -0.82 6.81
N GLY A 158 12.51 -0.52 7.16
CA GLY A 158 13.40 -1.49 7.80
C GLY A 158 13.74 -2.70 6.93
N TRP A 159 13.68 -2.53 5.61
CA TRP A 159 13.93 -3.58 4.60
C TRP A 159 12.92 -4.74 4.63
N ASP A 160 11.72 -4.50 5.21
CA ASP A 160 10.59 -5.44 5.18
C ASP A 160 9.56 -4.95 4.13
N GLY A 161 9.48 -5.64 3.01
CA GLY A 161 8.62 -5.27 1.89
C GLY A 161 7.14 -5.58 2.08
N ARG A 162 6.75 -6.35 3.11
CA ARG A 162 5.37 -6.81 3.30
C ARG A 162 4.37 -5.68 3.51
N GLY A 163 4.81 -4.56 4.11
CA GLY A 163 3.99 -3.34 4.24
C GLY A 163 3.93 -2.47 2.99
N HIS A 164 4.71 -2.78 1.95
CA HIS A 164 4.83 -1.99 0.71
C HIS A 164 4.80 -2.89 -0.53
N LEU A 165 3.85 -3.83 -0.57
CA LEU A 165 3.57 -4.64 -1.75
C LEU A 165 3.04 -3.74 -2.87
N MET A 166 3.58 -3.91 -4.07
CA MET A 166 3.20 -3.13 -5.25
C MET A 166 1.99 -3.76 -5.93
N HIS A 167 1.09 -2.91 -6.44
CA HIS A 167 -0.09 -3.34 -7.16
C HIS A 167 0.25 -3.66 -8.62
N ARG A 168 -0.10 -4.86 -9.07
CA ARG A 168 0.15 -5.33 -10.44
C ARG A 168 -0.89 -4.80 -11.41
N ARG A 169 -0.44 -4.18 -12.47
CA ARG A 169 -1.31 -3.81 -13.59
C ARG A 169 -1.71 -5.06 -14.40
N PRO A 170 -2.99 -5.19 -14.75
CA PRO A 170 -3.52 -6.46 -15.24
C PRO A 170 -3.00 -6.88 -16.63
N MET A 171 -2.70 -5.92 -17.53
CA MET A 171 -2.31 -6.21 -18.91
C MET A 171 -0.80 -6.34 -19.11
N SER A 172 -0.03 -5.44 -18.49
CA SER A 172 1.40 -5.28 -18.77
C SER A 172 2.30 -6.13 -17.87
N GLY A 173 1.83 -6.47 -16.66
CA GLY A 173 2.70 -7.02 -15.61
C GLY A 173 3.65 -5.98 -15.01
N ILE A 174 3.34 -4.69 -15.16
CA ILE A 174 3.97 -3.62 -14.42
C ILE A 174 3.39 -3.61 -13.00
N PHE A 175 4.28 -3.45 -12.03
CA PHE A 175 3.91 -3.23 -10.63
C PHE A 175 4.16 -1.79 -10.28
N GLU A 176 3.24 -1.13 -9.58
CA GLU A 176 3.36 0.26 -9.17
C GLU A 176 2.88 0.50 -7.74
N LEU A 177 3.52 1.47 -7.06
CA LEU A 177 3.14 1.93 -5.73
C LEU A 177 3.66 3.36 -5.52
N PHE A 178 2.82 4.24 -5.00
CA PHE A 178 3.28 5.52 -4.46
C PHE A 178 3.51 5.37 -2.95
N ILE A 179 4.69 5.80 -2.48
CA ILE A 179 5.02 5.74 -1.05
C ILE A 179 5.22 7.17 -0.54
N PRO A 180 4.27 7.67 0.28
CA PRO A 180 4.38 8.97 0.93
C PRO A 180 5.65 9.09 1.78
N GLY A 181 6.25 10.29 1.79
CA GLY A 181 7.40 10.60 2.62
C GLY A 181 8.74 10.06 2.14
N VAL A 182 8.77 9.12 1.18
CA VAL A 182 10.01 8.66 0.53
C VAL A 182 10.50 9.73 -0.43
N LYS A 183 11.76 10.14 -0.31
CA LYS A 183 12.32 11.31 -0.95
C LYS A 183 13.65 11.02 -1.65
N LYS A 184 14.14 12.00 -2.39
CA LYS A 184 15.44 11.93 -3.04
C LYS A 184 16.57 11.68 -2.02
N GLY A 185 17.34 10.62 -2.27
CA GLY A 185 18.46 10.20 -1.42
C GLY A 185 18.14 8.99 -0.53
N ASP A 186 16.87 8.63 -0.38
CA ASP A 186 16.51 7.41 0.32
C ASP A 186 16.94 6.17 -0.48
N LEU A 187 17.51 5.19 0.20
CA LEU A 187 17.94 3.95 -0.43
C LEU A 187 16.77 2.98 -0.54
N TYR A 188 16.62 2.37 -1.69
CA TYR A 188 15.60 1.37 -1.93
C TYR A 188 16.06 0.24 -2.83
N LYS A 189 15.34 -0.88 -2.81
CA LYS A 189 15.40 -1.99 -3.78
C LYS A 189 13.99 -2.50 -4.07
N TYR A 190 13.85 -3.22 -5.17
CA TYR A 190 12.68 -4.07 -5.41
C TYR A 190 12.98 -5.48 -4.89
N GLU A 191 12.10 -6.00 -4.05
CA GLU A 191 12.06 -7.42 -3.68
C GLU A 191 11.07 -8.10 -4.63
N ILE A 192 11.56 -9.02 -5.45
CA ILE A 192 10.76 -9.69 -6.49
C ILE A 192 10.67 -11.17 -6.14
N ARG A 193 9.45 -11.68 -5.96
CA ARG A 193 9.19 -13.10 -5.76
C ARG A 193 8.78 -13.73 -7.08
N ILE A 194 9.36 -14.89 -7.40
CA ILE A 194 9.04 -15.69 -8.57
C ILE A 194 8.62 -17.09 -8.15
N ARG A 195 7.82 -17.78 -8.98
CA ARG A 195 7.48 -19.19 -8.72
C ARG A 195 8.73 -20.06 -8.89
N GLY A 196 9.03 -20.92 -7.90
CA GLY A 196 10.11 -21.89 -7.95
C GLY A 196 11.48 -21.36 -7.51
N GLY A 197 11.52 -20.27 -6.77
CA GLY A 197 12.72 -19.76 -6.07
C GLY A 197 12.71 -20.17 -4.61
#